data_44f2142386a1285828b4602534ec451f
#
_entry.id   44f2142386a1285828b4602534ec451f
#
_cell.length_a   1.000
_cell.length_b   1.000
_cell.length_c   1.000
_cell.angle_alpha   90.00
_cell.angle_beta   90.00
_cell.angle_gamma   90.00
#
_symmetry.space_group_name_H-M   'P 1'
#
loop_
_entity.id
_entity.type
_entity.pdbx_description
1 polymer ?
#
loop_
_entity_poly.entity_id
_entity_poly.type
_entity_poly.pdbx_seq_one_letter_code
_entity_poly.pdbx_strand_id
1 'polypeptide(L)'
;MDLKKYMEDSTLNRDDIIQEYFQKAKKSLDEKENVYLRINKEELKINNDGSLKWAAIAIKDNIMQKWEISTCGSKMLEDYVAPYTATCIENLEKNGGVVIWKTNMDEFAMGSSNETSYYWPVVNPHGTNRIPWWSSGGSAVAVAKDLCVAALGTDTGWSVRQPAAICGIVWMKPTYGRISRYGVQSMASSLDQVGTMTKTVDDAEILLKSVMWFDEKDSQSDKRADILERSNKMVNQYKIALPKQCFWEWLDPRIKERVLSVVDKLKTLWVQFDEIDLPILDAGISIYYTLMPAELSTNLSRFDWIRFGHQWNTMEAKDIYEYFAKVRSEWFGEEAKRRILLWTFVLSSANYEWYYLKALKVREKMIQDLDNVFQKYDLILSPTTPEVAWKIWEKVDDPLKMYLADMYTVPANLAWLPAISIPVWTVLDDGDEMPVWLHLMANKWKEDDLFVVGKAVEWIMNN
;
A
#
# COMPACT_ATOMS: atom_id res chain seq x y z
N MET A 1 1.39 18.59 9.96
CA MET A 1 2.17 19.44 9.00
C MET A 1 2.44 18.59 7.77
N ASP A 2 2.36 19.15 6.55
CA ASP A 2 2.76 18.42 5.33
C ASP A 2 4.28 18.48 5.11
N LEU A 3 4.83 17.52 4.35
CA LEU A 3 6.27 17.34 4.17
C LEU A 3 6.91 18.55 3.47
N LYS A 4 6.26 19.09 2.44
CA LYS A 4 6.76 20.24 1.68
C LYS A 4 6.90 21.47 2.56
N LYS A 5 5.86 21.82 3.32
CA LYS A 5 5.90 22.93 4.28
C LYS A 5 6.96 22.69 5.35
N TYR A 6 7.06 21.46 5.86
CA TYR A 6 8.11 21.10 6.80
C TYR A 6 9.52 21.37 6.24
N MET A 7 9.76 21.05 4.98
CA MET A 7 11.07 21.25 4.34
C MET A 7 11.36 22.72 4.01
N GLU A 8 10.35 23.48 3.62
CA GLU A 8 10.49 24.89 3.21
C GLU A 8 10.64 25.85 4.40
N ASP A 9 10.08 25.51 5.55
CA ASP A 9 10.14 26.36 6.73
C ASP A 9 11.52 26.31 7.41
N SER A 10 12.28 27.40 7.24
CA SER A 10 13.62 27.54 7.82
C SER A 10 13.61 27.97 9.32
N THR A 11 12.43 28.31 9.87
CA THR A 11 12.30 28.76 11.27
C THR A 11 12.15 27.58 12.23
N LEU A 12 11.88 26.37 11.72
CA LEU A 12 11.64 25.21 12.53
C LEU A 12 12.93 24.70 13.20
N ASN A 13 12.87 24.50 14.51
CA ASN A 13 13.86 23.71 15.21
C ASN A 13 13.59 22.21 14.95
N ARG A 14 14.44 21.57 14.16
CA ARG A 14 14.26 20.18 13.71
C ARG A 14 14.36 19.18 14.87
N ASP A 15 15.24 19.43 15.82
CA ASP A 15 15.37 18.57 17.00
C ASP A 15 14.09 18.59 17.85
N ASP A 16 13.52 19.76 18.10
CA ASP A 16 12.27 19.88 18.87
C ASP A 16 11.12 19.15 18.18
N ILE A 17 11.03 19.28 16.85
CA ILE A 17 9.96 18.62 16.07
C ILE A 17 10.12 17.10 16.08
N ILE A 18 11.32 16.58 15.92
CA ILE A 18 11.55 15.13 16.02
C ILE A 18 11.14 14.64 17.41
N GLN A 19 11.54 15.36 18.46
CA GLN A 19 11.14 15.02 19.83
C GLN A 19 9.61 15.08 20.00
N GLU A 20 8.93 16.07 19.41
CA GLU A 20 7.47 16.14 19.41
C GLU A 20 6.85 14.91 18.77
N TYR A 21 7.32 14.47 17.59
CA TYR A 21 6.83 13.26 16.94
C TYR A 21 7.12 12.01 17.79
N PHE A 22 8.25 11.92 18.44
CA PHE A 22 8.54 10.85 19.39
C PHE A 22 7.54 10.81 20.54
N GLN A 23 7.22 11.95 21.13
CA GLN A 23 6.25 12.03 22.23
C GLN A 23 4.84 11.65 21.75
N LYS A 24 4.41 12.13 20.58
CA LYS A 24 3.11 11.76 19.98
C LYS A 24 3.02 10.26 19.75
N ALA A 25 4.05 9.65 19.17
CA ALA A 25 4.08 8.23 18.88
C ALA A 25 4.12 7.39 20.16
N LYS A 26 4.87 7.82 21.18
CA LYS A 26 4.87 7.17 22.51
C LYS A 26 3.50 7.23 23.16
N LYS A 27 2.85 8.39 23.11
CA LYS A 27 1.48 8.55 23.63
C LYS A 27 0.52 7.61 22.92
N SER A 28 0.56 7.51 21.57
CA SER A 28 -0.27 6.60 20.78
C SER A 28 -0.06 5.12 21.18
N LEU A 29 1.20 4.74 21.50
CA LEU A 29 1.51 3.39 21.97
C LEU A 29 0.96 3.15 23.40
N ASP A 30 1.14 4.11 24.31
CA ASP A 30 0.65 4.03 25.69
C ASP A 30 -0.89 3.99 25.74
N GLU A 31 -1.58 4.69 24.83
CA GLU A 31 -3.04 4.70 24.67
C GLU A 31 -3.57 3.46 23.93
N LYS A 32 -2.69 2.54 23.51
CA LYS A 32 -3.03 1.30 22.78
C LYS A 32 -3.83 1.53 21.50
N GLU A 33 -3.50 2.58 20.75
CA GLU A 33 -4.09 2.85 19.44
C GLU A 33 -3.65 1.87 18.36
N ASN A 34 -2.66 1.01 18.69
CA ASN A 34 -2.08 -0.04 17.83
C ASN A 34 -1.47 0.47 16.51
N VAL A 35 -1.24 1.77 16.37
CA VAL A 35 -0.66 2.38 15.16
C VAL A 35 0.79 1.95 14.97
N TYR A 36 1.54 1.96 16.07
CA TYR A 36 2.94 1.54 16.12
C TYR A 36 3.10 0.24 16.89
N LEU A 37 3.94 -0.65 16.39
CA LEU A 37 4.29 -1.88 17.09
C LEU A 37 5.44 -1.69 18.05
N ARG A 38 6.37 -0.80 17.74
CA ARG A 38 7.59 -0.56 18.50
C ARG A 38 8.12 0.84 18.30
N ILE A 39 8.84 1.29 19.32
CA ILE A 39 9.61 2.53 19.34
C ILE A 39 11.07 2.17 19.10
N ASN A 40 11.70 2.81 18.12
CA ASN A 40 13.13 2.68 17.93
C ASN A 40 13.85 3.32 19.14
N LYS A 41 14.69 2.55 19.84
CA LYS A 41 15.35 3.02 21.07
C LYS A 41 16.78 3.51 20.85
N GLU A 42 17.32 3.28 19.65
CA GLU A 42 18.70 3.61 19.34
C GLU A 42 18.86 5.05 18.84
N GLU A 43 20.10 5.55 18.85
CA GLU A 43 20.46 6.87 18.34
C GLU A 43 19.96 7.03 16.89
N LEU A 44 19.18 8.09 16.68
CA LEU A 44 18.68 8.42 15.36
C LEU A 44 19.84 8.69 14.40
N LYS A 45 19.87 8.00 13.27
CA LYS A 45 20.81 8.32 12.21
C LYS A 45 20.32 9.56 11.48
N ILE A 46 20.96 10.68 11.75
CA ILE A 46 20.62 11.98 11.17
C ILE A 46 21.68 12.35 10.14
N ASN A 47 21.26 12.58 8.89
CA ASN A 47 22.07 13.20 7.86
C ASN A 47 21.69 14.68 7.70
N ASN A 48 22.55 15.57 8.14
CA ASN A 48 22.28 17.00 8.16
C ASN A 48 22.17 17.64 6.77
N ASP A 49 22.78 17.05 5.74
CA ASP A 49 22.84 17.58 4.38
C ASP A 49 21.73 17.07 3.47
N GLY A 50 20.84 16.22 3.98
CA GLY A 50 19.78 15.60 3.19
C GLY A 50 18.63 16.52 2.83
N SER A 51 18.03 16.29 1.67
CA SER A 51 16.89 17.09 1.15
C SER A 51 15.65 17.02 2.03
N LEU A 52 15.42 15.91 2.75
CA LEU A 52 14.27 15.72 3.64
C LEU A 52 14.41 16.42 5.00
N LYS A 53 15.55 17.01 5.30
CA LYS A 53 15.78 17.87 6.48
C LYS A 53 15.25 17.28 7.79
N TRP A 54 15.56 16.01 8.05
CA TRP A 54 15.15 15.24 9.25
C TRP A 54 13.63 14.98 9.36
N ALA A 55 12.93 14.94 8.25
CA ALA A 55 11.52 14.60 8.28
C ALA A 55 11.28 13.24 8.96
N ALA A 56 10.37 13.21 9.91
CA ALA A 56 9.99 12.05 10.68
C ALA A 56 9.13 11.10 9.82
N ILE A 57 9.68 9.96 9.42
CA ILE A 57 9.02 9.01 8.52
C ILE A 57 8.72 7.70 9.24
N ALA A 58 7.47 7.25 9.15
CA ALA A 58 7.06 5.95 9.66
C ALA A 58 7.22 4.85 8.60
N ILE A 59 7.55 3.64 9.02
CA ILE A 59 7.87 2.53 8.11
C ILE A 59 7.00 1.32 8.46
N LYS A 60 6.33 0.74 7.47
CA LYS A 60 5.57 -0.51 7.64
C LYS A 60 6.47 -1.64 8.12
N ASP A 61 5.96 -2.47 9.02
CA ASP A 61 6.79 -3.46 9.75
C ASP A 61 7.36 -4.59 8.89
N ASN A 62 6.92 -4.76 7.65
CA ASN A 62 7.55 -5.68 6.69
C ASN A 62 8.74 -5.08 5.92
N ILE A 63 9.08 -3.80 6.11
CA ILE A 63 10.26 -3.16 5.54
C ILE A 63 11.36 -3.23 6.61
N MET A 64 12.39 -4.05 6.37
CA MET A 64 13.41 -4.38 7.36
C MET A 64 14.39 -3.23 7.58
N GLN A 65 14.74 -3.01 8.86
CA GLN A 65 15.85 -2.14 9.28
C GLN A 65 16.80 -2.97 10.13
N LYS A 66 18.09 -2.92 9.83
CA LYS A 66 19.11 -3.73 10.48
C LYS A 66 19.11 -3.53 11.99
N TRP A 67 19.15 -4.65 12.71
CA TRP A 67 19.10 -4.75 14.18
C TRP A 67 17.75 -4.42 14.81
N GLU A 68 16.74 -4.04 14.02
CA GLU A 68 15.38 -3.85 14.47
C GLU A 68 14.55 -5.11 14.27
N ILE A 69 13.55 -5.31 15.12
CA ILE A 69 12.61 -6.41 14.95
C ILE A 69 11.63 -6.07 13.82
N SER A 70 11.31 -7.06 13.00
CA SER A 70 10.39 -6.95 11.87
C SER A 70 9.43 -8.15 11.89
N THR A 71 8.26 -7.96 12.47
CA THR A 71 7.31 -9.05 12.73
C THR A 71 6.40 -9.38 11.57
N CYS A 72 6.23 -8.47 10.61
CA CYS A 72 5.16 -8.55 9.62
C CYS A 72 3.75 -8.68 10.21
N GLY A 73 3.49 -8.12 11.39
CA GLY A 73 2.21 -8.25 12.06
C GLY A 73 1.88 -9.68 12.52
N SER A 74 2.87 -10.59 12.54
CA SER A 74 2.72 -12.02 12.82
C SER A 74 3.42 -12.43 14.11
N LYS A 75 2.79 -13.33 14.84
CA LYS A 75 3.41 -14.04 15.97
C LYS A 75 4.62 -14.89 15.50
N MET A 76 4.58 -15.39 14.27
CA MET A 76 5.66 -16.21 13.68
C MET A 76 7.02 -15.53 13.71
N LEU A 77 7.06 -14.19 13.62
CA LEU A 77 8.27 -13.36 13.56
C LEU A 77 8.39 -12.41 14.76
N GLU A 78 7.73 -12.68 15.87
CA GLU A 78 7.67 -11.78 17.05
C GLU A 78 9.05 -11.30 17.51
N ASP A 79 10.06 -12.17 17.47
CA ASP A 79 11.44 -11.92 17.90
C ASP A 79 12.44 -11.81 16.74
N TYR A 80 11.96 -11.71 15.49
CA TYR A 80 12.85 -11.69 14.35
C TYR A 80 13.57 -10.36 14.20
N VAL A 81 14.88 -10.36 14.48
CA VAL A 81 15.78 -9.21 14.29
C VAL A 81 16.31 -9.21 12.85
N ALA A 82 16.07 -8.12 12.12
CA ALA A 82 16.50 -7.98 10.74
C ALA A 82 18.03 -7.88 10.61
N PRO A 83 18.67 -8.71 9.77
CA PRO A 83 20.13 -8.72 9.64
C PRO A 83 20.69 -7.63 8.71
N TYR A 84 19.83 -6.94 7.94
CA TYR A 84 20.19 -5.87 7.03
C TYR A 84 19.03 -4.87 6.85
N THR A 85 19.36 -3.69 6.33
CA THR A 85 18.39 -2.63 6.07
C THR A 85 17.87 -2.70 4.63
N ALA A 86 16.61 -2.41 4.43
CA ALA A 86 15.98 -2.28 3.11
C ALA A 86 16.57 -1.08 2.35
N THR A 87 16.83 -1.22 1.05
CA THR A 87 17.41 -0.16 0.22
C THR A 87 16.58 1.13 0.25
N CYS A 88 15.25 1.03 0.30
CA CYS A 88 14.39 2.21 0.39
C CYS A 88 14.60 3.00 1.70
N ILE A 89 14.92 2.33 2.81
CA ILE A 89 15.29 2.98 4.09
C ILE A 89 16.69 3.59 3.96
N GLU A 90 17.67 2.87 3.41
CA GLU A 90 19.03 3.41 3.20
C GLU A 90 18.99 4.71 2.37
N ASN A 91 18.18 4.74 1.31
CA ASN A 91 17.98 5.92 0.49
C ASN A 91 17.25 7.05 1.24
N LEU A 92 16.23 6.72 2.02
CA LEU A 92 15.52 7.68 2.86
C LEU A 92 16.47 8.38 3.84
N GLU A 93 17.27 7.60 4.59
CA GLU A 93 18.26 8.09 5.55
C GLU A 93 19.37 8.91 4.85
N LYS A 94 19.85 8.45 3.69
CA LYS A 94 20.82 9.20 2.86
C LYS A 94 20.28 10.55 2.41
N ASN A 95 18.99 10.65 2.15
CA ASN A 95 18.32 11.90 1.80
C ASN A 95 17.85 12.71 3.03
N GLY A 96 18.28 12.35 4.23
CA GLY A 96 18.03 13.09 5.46
C GLY A 96 16.67 12.86 6.09
N GLY A 97 15.96 11.80 5.71
CA GLY A 97 14.78 11.33 6.42
C GLY A 97 15.15 10.57 7.69
N VAL A 98 14.32 10.65 8.70
CA VAL A 98 14.53 9.97 9.99
C VAL A 98 13.45 8.92 10.17
N VAL A 99 13.85 7.66 10.27
CA VAL A 99 12.94 6.56 10.58
C VAL A 99 12.62 6.59 12.06
N ILE A 100 11.37 6.91 12.41
CA ILE A 100 10.97 7.02 13.82
C ILE A 100 10.34 5.73 14.36
N TRP A 101 9.59 4.96 13.53
CA TRP A 101 8.78 3.87 14.05
C TRP A 101 8.41 2.82 13.02
N LYS A 102 8.12 1.58 13.53
CA LYS A 102 7.54 0.47 12.76
C LYS A 102 6.03 0.44 12.95
N THR A 103 5.28 0.64 11.87
CA THR A 103 3.82 0.68 11.91
C THR A 103 3.19 -0.69 11.82
N ASN A 104 2.06 -0.84 12.50
CA ASN A 104 1.26 -2.05 12.49
C ASN A 104 0.70 -2.38 11.11
N MET A 105 0.46 -3.67 10.86
CA MET A 105 0.03 -4.18 9.57
C MET A 105 -0.74 -5.50 9.72
N ASP A 106 -1.53 -5.87 8.71
CA ASP A 106 -2.05 -7.23 8.59
C ASP A 106 -0.92 -8.27 8.55
N GLU A 107 -1.16 -9.44 9.09
CA GLU A 107 -0.19 -10.53 9.14
C GLU A 107 0.36 -10.85 7.75
N PHE A 108 1.69 -10.74 7.55
CA PHE A 108 2.41 -10.89 6.27
C PHE A 108 1.79 -10.10 5.10
N ALA A 109 1.23 -8.93 5.39
CA ALA A 109 0.48 -8.12 4.44
C ALA A 109 -0.78 -8.82 3.87
N MET A 110 -1.25 -9.88 4.52
CA MET A 110 -2.44 -10.65 4.16
C MET A 110 -3.63 -10.21 5.00
N GLY A 111 -4.52 -9.52 4.42
CA GLY A 111 -5.74 -9.09 5.08
C GLY A 111 -6.45 -8.09 4.20
N SER A 112 -7.61 -7.67 4.67
CA SER A 112 -8.46 -6.73 3.96
C SER A 112 -8.87 -5.56 4.84
N SER A 113 -8.44 -5.54 6.11
CA SER A 113 -9.05 -4.65 7.09
C SER A 113 -8.12 -4.21 8.22
N ASN A 114 -6.88 -4.70 8.25
CA ASN A 114 -5.94 -4.60 9.37
C ASN A 114 -6.35 -5.45 10.61
N GLU A 115 -7.42 -6.25 10.48
CA GLU A 115 -7.95 -7.10 11.56
C GLU A 115 -7.15 -8.40 11.73
N THR A 116 -6.34 -8.78 10.73
CA THR A 116 -5.53 -10.00 10.79
C THR A 116 -4.18 -9.82 11.50
N SER A 117 -3.86 -8.61 11.97
CA SER A 117 -2.68 -8.36 12.77
C SER A 117 -2.72 -9.12 14.09
N TYR A 118 -1.63 -9.81 14.44
CA TYR A 118 -1.48 -10.42 15.77
C TYR A 118 -1.53 -9.39 16.91
N TYR A 119 -1.17 -8.13 16.61
CA TYR A 119 -1.10 -7.01 17.57
C TYR A 119 -2.37 -6.18 17.63
N TRP A 120 -3.51 -6.72 17.22
CA TRP A 120 -4.82 -6.07 17.15
C TRP A 120 -4.95 -5.01 16.02
N PRO A 121 -6.16 -4.75 15.55
CA PRO A 121 -6.39 -3.76 14.52
C PRO A 121 -6.10 -2.34 14.98
N VAL A 122 -5.70 -1.52 14.02
CA VAL A 122 -5.65 -0.05 14.16
C VAL A 122 -7.04 0.52 13.96
N VAL A 123 -7.37 1.63 14.61
CA VAL A 123 -8.66 2.31 14.46
C VAL A 123 -8.54 3.47 13.48
N ASN A 124 -9.50 3.60 12.56
CA ASN A 124 -9.58 4.69 11.60
C ASN A 124 -9.83 6.03 12.32
N PRO A 125 -9.12 7.14 11.96
CA PRO A 125 -9.31 8.44 12.60
C PRO A 125 -10.62 9.14 12.22
N HIS A 126 -11.30 8.73 11.13
CA HIS A 126 -12.52 9.39 10.61
C HIS A 126 -13.83 8.78 11.07
N GLY A 127 -13.81 7.76 11.94
CA GLY A 127 -15.05 7.17 12.40
C GLY A 127 -14.92 6.34 13.64
N THR A 128 -16.06 6.12 14.30
CA THR A 128 -16.10 5.35 15.55
C THR A 128 -16.03 3.86 15.26
N ASN A 129 -14.97 3.20 15.74
CA ASN A 129 -14.77 1.75 15.61
C ASN A 129 -14.77 1.27 14.14
N ARG A 130 -14.17 2.06 13.23
CA ARG A 130 -14.03 1.69 11.82
C ARG A 130 -12.63 1.21 11.50
N ILE A 131 -12.56 0.31 10.52
CA ILE A 131 -11.27 -0.22 10.05
C ILE A 131 -10.46 0.88 9.34
N PRO A 132 -9.11 0.86 9.45
CA PRO A 132 -8.26 1.72 8.63
C PRO A 132 -8.06 1.14 7.23
N TRP A 133 -8.65 -0.03 6.97
CA TRP A 133 -8.56 -0.86 5.77
C TRP A 133 -7.14 -1.31 5.42
N TRP A 134 -6.96 -2.58 5.03
CA TRP A 134 -5.75 -3.22 4.48
C TRP A 134 -4.44 -3.08 5.26
N SER A 135 -3.45 -3.82 4.74
CA SER A 135 -2.26 -4.16 5.50
C SER A 135 -1.33 -3.00 5.85
N SER A 136 -1.45 -1.82 5.25
CA SER A 136 -0.69 -0.63 5.66
C SER A 136 -1.52 0.35 6.50
N GLY A 137 -2.55 -0.13 7.19
CA GLY A 137 -3.45 0.69 8.03
C GLY A 137 -2.69 1.51 9.07
N GLY A 138 -1.71 0.92 9.75
CA GLY A 138 -0.87 1.64 10.70
C GLY A 138 -0.11 2.81 10.08
N SER A 139 0.47 2.64 8.89
CA SER A 139 1.16 3.74 8.17
C SER A 139 0.19 4.85 7.75
N ALA A 140 -1.02 4.49 7.29
CA ALA A 140 -2.02 5.47 6.91
C ALA A 140 -2.52 6.29 8.10
N VAL A 141 -2.86 5.63 9.19
CA VAL A 141 -3.33 6.30 10.42
C VAL A 141 -2.21 7.15 11.04
N ALA A 142 -0.95 6.72 10.99
CA ALA A 142 0.18 7.51 11.48
C ALA A 142 0.27 8.88 10.78
N VAL A 143 0.11 8.91 9.45
CA VAL A 143 0.11 10.17 8.67
C VAL A 143 -1.16 10.99 8.94
N ALA A 144 -2.33 10.34 8.94
CA ALA A 144 -3.62 11.02 9.13
C ALA A 144 -3.73 11.69 10.52
N LYS A 145 -3.18 11.07 11.57
CA LYS A 145 -3.18 11.58 12.96
C LYS A 145 -1.99 12.48 13.29
N ASP A 146 -1.18 12.91 12.33
CA ASP A 146 0.04 13.70 12.59
C ASP A 146 1.01 13.02 13.58
N LEU A 147 1.12 11.70 13.53
CA LEU A 147 2.10 10.95 14.32
C LEU A 147 3.44 10.82 13.59
N CYS A 148 3.49 11.18 12.32
CA CYS A 148 4.67 11.33 11.47
C CYS A 148 4.38 12.33 10.34
N VAL A 149 5.42 12.79 9.63
CA VAL A 149 5.25 13.71 8.49
C VAL A 149 4.78 12.95 7.26
N ALA A 150 5.32 11.76 7.05
CA ALA A 150 4.98 10.86 5.95
C ALA A 150 5.30 9.40 6.33
N ALA A 151 4.88 8.43 5.51
CA ALA A 151 5.17 7.03 5.77
C ALA A 151 5.47 6.23 4.50
N LEU A 152 6.16 5.10 4.66
CA LEU A 152 6.29 4.07 3.63
C LEU A 152 5.40 2.87 3.99
N GLY A 153 4.76 2.33 2.96
CA GLY A 153 3.99 1.09 3.05
C GLY A 153 4.32 0.16 1.89
N THR A 154 3.63 -0.99 1.82
CA THR A 154 3.77 -1.94 0.71
C THR A 154 2.41 -2.26 0.10
N ASP A 155 2.38 -2.39 -1.21
CA ASP A 155 1.20 -2.65 -2.01
C ASP A 155 1.42 -3.88 -2.89
N THR A 156 0.59 -4.89 -2.73
CA THR A 156 0.59 -6.09 -3.55
C THR A 156 -0.61 -6.11 -4.51
N GLY A 157 -1.71 -5.43 -4.13
CA GLY A 157 -2.93 -5.32 -4.92
C GLY A 157 -3.73 -4.06 -4.59
N TRP A 158 -3.64 -3.61 -3.32
CA TRP A 158 -4.43 -2.50 -2.77
C TRP A 158 -3.88 -1.94 -1.46
N SER A 159 -2.98 -2.68 -0.81
CA SER A 159 -2.64 -2.53 0.63
C SER A 159 -2.05 -1.18 1.04
N VAL A 160 -2.07 -0.20 0.17
CA VAL A 160 -1.71 1.17 0.50
C VAL A 160 -2.68 2.16 -0.12
N ARG A 161 -3.15 1.94 -1.35
CA ARG A 161 -4.08 2.86 -1.99
C ARG A 161 -5.41 2.95 -1.25
N GLN A 162 -5.93 1.85 -0.75
CA GLN A 162 -7.18 1.83 0.00
C GLN A 162 -7.04 2.32 1.46
N PRO A 163 -6.01 1.95 2.26
CA PRO A 163 -5.84 2.54 3.59
C PRO A 163 -5.67 4.06 3.56
N ALA A 164 -4.86 4.56 2.65
CA ALA A 164 -4.72 6.00 2.48
C ALA A 164 -6.04 6.64 2.09
N ALA A 165 -6.73 5.99 1.15
CA ALA A 165 -8.05 6.35 0.75
C ALA A 165 -8.95 6.58 1.98
N ILE A 166 -9.14 5.65 2.82
CA ILE A 166 -10.10 5.68 3.95
C ILE A 166 -9.60 6.51 5.14
N CYS A 167 -8.30 6.77 5.23
CA CYS A 167 -7.73 7.64 6.26
C CYS A 167 -7.54 9.12 5.81
N GLY A 168 -8.03 9.51 4.63
CA GLY A 168 -8.00 10.91 4.18
C GLY A 168 -6.64 11.43 3.77
N ILE A 169 -5.74 10.59 3.26
CA ILE A 169 -4.38 10.94 2.86
C ILE A 169 -4.09 10.56 1.41
N VAL A 170 -3.07 11.14 0.82
CA VAL A 170 -2.60 10.82 -0.53
C VAL A 170 -1.67 9.62 -0.50
N TRP A 171 -1.79 8.79 -1.52
CA TRP A 171 -0.89 7.69 -1.73
C TRP A 171 -0.43 7.55 -3.16
N MET A 172 0.85 7.17 -3.30
CA MET A 172 1.46 6.87 -4.58
C MET A 172 2.05 5.46 -4.61
N LYS A 173 1.58 4.64 -5.55
CA LYS A 173 2.18 3.37 -5.96
C LYS A 173 2.98 3.62 -7.25
N PRO A 174 4.32 3.54 -7.24
CA PRO A 174 5.10 3.76 -8.46
C PRO A 174 5.00 2.61 -9.44
N THR A 175 5.61 2.76 -10.60
CA THR A 175 5.87 1.66 -11.54
C THR A 175 6.64 0.54 -10.85
N TYR A 176 6.26 -0.71 -11.12
CA TYR A 176 6.96 -1.88 -10.58
C TYR A 176 8.45 -1.84 -10.95
N GLY A 177 9.31 -2.04 -9.94
CA GLY A 177 10.76 -1.96 -10.08
C GLY A 177 11.36 -0.54 -9.95
N ARG A 178 10.55 0.51 -9.68
CA ARG A 178 11.05 1.87 -9.43
C ARG A 178 11.64 2.04 -8.03
N ILE A 179 11.06 1.42 -7.03
CA ILE A 179 11.63 1.34 -5.68
C ILE A 179 12.10 -0.09 -5.45
N SER A 180 13.34 -0.26 -5.01
CA SER A 180 13.90 -1.56 -4.68
C SER A 180 13.09 -2.25 -3.57
N ARG A 181 12.87 -3.54 -3.72
CA ARG A 181 12.23 -4.40 -2.72
C ARG A 181 13.25 -5.18 -1.89
N TYR A 182 14.55 -4.95 -2.11
CA TYR A 182 15.57 -5.54 -1.26
C TYR A 182 15.36 -5.09 0.19
N GLY A 183 15.24 -6.07 1.10
CA GLY A 183 14.92 -5.84 2.49
C GLY A 183 13.42 -5.67 2.81
N VAL A 184 12.54 -5.89 1.82
CA VAL A 184 11.10 -6.00 2.05
C VAL A 184 10.71 -7.46 2.17
N GLN A 185 10.03 -7.85 3.24
CA GLN A 185 9.51 -9.20 3.41
C GLN A 185 8.37 -9.45 2.43
N SER A 186 8.57 -10.41 1.53
CA SER A 186 7.72 -10.62 0.37
C SER A 186 6.43 -11.36 0.71
N MET A 187 5.31 -10.84 0.20
CA MET A 187 4.02 -11.51 0.10
C MET A 187 3.89 -12.21 -1.25
N ALA A 188 3.88 -11.45 -2.35
CA ALA A 188 3.84 -11.96 -3.72
C ALA A 188 4.86 -11.21 -4.58
N SER A 189 5.99 -11.86 -4.86
CA SER A 189 7.18 -11.23 -5.43
C SER A 189 6.96 -10.55 -6.78
N SER A 190 5.99 -11.04 -7.61
CA SER A 190 5.67 -10.43 -8.90
C SER A 190 4.75 -9.21 -8.83
N LEU A 191 4.26 -8.88 -7.63
CA LEU A 191 3.24 -7.84 -7.40
C LEU A 191 3.65 -6.82 -6.34
N ASP A 192 4.45 -7.22 -5.34
CA ASP A 192 4.84 -6.38 -4.20
C ASP A 192 5.57 -5.12 -4.63
N GLN A 193 5.18 -3.99 -4.04
CA GLN A 193 5.83 -2.70 -4.23
C GLN A 193 5.86 -1.89 -2.96
N VAL A 194 6.92 -1.10 -2.78
CA VAL A 194 6.95 -0.01 -1.79
C VAL A 194 6.27 1.21 -2.39
N GLY A 195 5.52 1.92 -1.58
CA GLY A 195 4.88 3.16 -1.99
C GLY A 195 4.85 4.20 -0.87
N THR A 196 4.52 5.44 -1.23
CA THR A 196 4.57 6.59 -0.34
C THR A 196 3.18 6.97 0.18
N MET A 197 3.06 7.33 1.44
CA MET A 197 1.87 7.84 2.10
C MET A 197 2.14 9.24 2.63
N THR A 198 1.34 10.22 2.25
CA THR A 198 1.57 11.63 2.52
C THR A 198 0.25 12.40 2.62
N LYS A 199 0.32 13.67 3.02
CA LYS A 199 -0.88 14.52 3.09
C LYS A 199 -1.24 15.17 1.76
N THR A 200 -0.24 15.40 0.89
CA THR A 200 -0.44 16.09 -0.39
C THR A 200 0.24 15.34 -1.53
N VAL A 201 -0.17 15.64 -2.77
CA VAL A 201 0.45 15.10 -3.99
C VAL A 201 1.88 15.60 -4.16
N ASP A 202 2.16 16.86 -3.76
CA ASP A 202 3.54 17.40 -3.73
C ASP A 202 4.45 16.58 -2.81
N ASP A 203 3.96 16.23 -1.62
CA ASP A 203 4.70 15.41 -0.66
C ASP A 203 4.95 13.99 -1.20
N ALA A 204 3.98 13.41 -1.91
CA ALA A 204 4.12 12.09 -2.52
C ALA A 204 5.23 12.09 -3.58
N GLU A 205 5.32 13.14 -4.38
CA GLU A 205 6.40 13.34 -5.35
C GLU A 205 7.77 13.49 -4.67
N ILE A 206 7.85 14.30 -3.61
CA ILE A 206 9.09 14.54 -2.84
C ILE A 206 9.57 13.22 -2.22
N LEU A 207 8.68 12.50 -1.53
CA LEU A 207 9.04 11.25 -0.87
C LEU A 207 9.41 10.15 -1.87
N LEU A 208 8.69 10.05 -3.01
CA LEU A 208 9.05 9.11 -4.07
C LEU A 208 10.49 9.34 -4.57
N LYS A 209 10.86 10.58 -4.85
CA LYS A 209 12.22 10.94 -5.30
C LYS A 209 13.29 10.59 -4.28
N SER A 210 12.95 10.57 -3.00
CA SER A 210 13.88 10.28 -1.92
C SER A 210 14.15 8.78 -1.73
N VAL A 211 13.28 7.90 -2.24
CA VAL A 211 13.37 6.46 -2.04
C VAL A 211 13.53 5.66 -3.33
N MET A 212 13.21 6.25 -4.49
CA MET A 212 13.40 5.61 -5.79
C MET A 212 14.89 5.48 -6.13
N TRP A 213 15.32 4.32 -6.60
CA TRP A 213 16.71 4.06 -6.98
C TRP A 213 16.85 2.73 -7.71
N PHE A 214 17.76 2.69 -8.70
CA PHE A 214 18.19 1.42 -9.28
C PHE A 214 19.03 0.64 -8.27
N ASP A 215 18.68 -0.61 -8.03
CA ASP A 215 19.34 -1.48 -7.06
C ASP A 215 19.66 -2.85 -7.67
N GLU A 216 20.92 -3.16 -7.82
CA GLU A 216 21.39 -4.47 -8.33
C GLU A 216 21.00 -5.65 -7.41
N LYS A 217 20.66 -5.39 -6.14
CA LYS A 217 20.21 -6.41 -5.18
C LYS A 217 18.75 -6.85 -5.43
N ASP A 218 17.94 -6.05 -6.14
CA ASP A 218 16.59 -6.43 -6.57
C ASP A 218 16.58 -6.73 -8.06
N SER A 219 16.43 -7.99 -8.44
CA SER A 219 16.40 -8.45 -9.83
C SER A 219 15.30 -7.81 -10.69
N GLN A 220 14.32 -7.17 -10.08
CA GLN A 220 13.23 -6.47 -10.76
C GLN A 220 13.44 -4.95 -10.82
N SER A 221 14.48 -4.43 -10.18
CA SER A 221 14.83 -3.01 -10.29
C SER A 221 15.25 -2.67 -11.72
N ASP A 222 14.67 -1.63 -12.28
CA ASP A 222 14.94 -1.17 -13.66
C ASP A 222 15.94 0.00 -13.63
N LYS A 223 16.83 0.09 -14.62
CA LYS A 223 17.81 1.18 -14.75
C LYS A 223 17.19 2.57 -14.90
N ARG A 224 15.87 2.64 -15.22
CA ARG A 224 15.10 3.89 -15.24
C ARG A 224 14.56 4.28 -13.85
N ALA A 225 14.83 3.47 -12.83
CA ALA A 225 14.22 3.64 -11.50
C ALA A 225 14.54 5.02 -10.87
N ASP A 226 15.73 5.55 -11.08
CA ASP A 226 16.23 6.82 -10.57
C ASP A 226 15.87 8.04 -11.43
N ILE A 227 15.20 7.83 -12.57
CA ILE A 227 14.80 8.89 -13.51
C ILE A 227 13.28 9.12 -13.41
N LEU A 228 12.87 10.26 -12.90
CA LEU A 228 11.48 10.71 -12.99
C LEU A 228 11.34 11.62 -14.22
N GLU A 229 10.85 11.04 -15.33
CA GLU A 229 10.60 11.80 -16.56
C GLU A 229 9.52 12.85 -16.30
N ARG A 230 9.84 14.12 -16.58
CA ARG A 230 8.88 15.21 -16.42
C ARG A 230 7.89 15.24 -17.57
N SER A 231 6.61 15.41 -17.25
CA SER A 231 5.58 15.67 -18.24
C SER A 231 5.74 17.09 -18.77
N ASN A 232 5.68 17.23 -20.10
CA ASN A 232 5.64 18.54 -20.75
C ASN A 232 4.20 19.04 -20.95
N LYS A 233 3.20 18.29 -20.47
CA LYS A 233 1.79 18.62 -20.62
C LYS A 233 1.29 19.56 -19.54
N MET A 234 0.50 20.53 -19.94
CA MET A 234 -0.37 21.28 -19.02
C MET A 234 -1.64 20.47 -18.74
N VAL A 235 -2.33 20.75 -17.65
CA VAL A 235 -3.50 19.97 -17.21
C VAL A 235 -4.61 19.86 -18.27
N ASN A 236 -4.81 20.91 -19.07
CA ASN A 236 -5.80 20.96 -20.16
C ASN A 236 -5.43 20.12 -21.40
N GLN A 237 -4.28 19.51 -21.44
CA GLN A 237 -3.82 18.65 -22.54
C GLN A 237 -3.99 17.16 -22.24
N TYR A 238 -4.47 16.83 -21.01
CA TYR A 238 -4.69 15.45 -20.64
C TYR A 238 -5.99 14.90 -21.19
N LYS A 239 -5.91 13.65 -21.65
CA LYS A 239 -7.06 12.85 -22.06
C LYS A 239 -7.19 11.65 -21.14
N ILE A 240 -8.31 11.55 -20.43
CA ILE A 240 -8.52 10.57 -19.36
C ILE A 240 -9.65 9.61 -19.73
N ALA A 241 -9.40 8.33 -19.60
CA ALA A 241 -10.40 7.28 -19.83
C ALA A 241 -11.21 7.01 -18.55
N LEU A 242 -12.52 6.85 -18.69
CA LEU A 242 -13.47 6.43 -17.66
C LEU A 242 -14.03 5.05 -18.03
N PRO A 243 -13.46 3.93 -17.50
CA PRO A 243 -14.00 2.61 -17.79
C PRO A 243 -15.40 2.44 -17.19
N LYS A 244 -16.39 2.02 -18.00
CA LYS A 244 -17.76 1.76 -17.57
C LYS A 244 -17.82 0.78 -16.40
N GLN A 245 -16.93 -0.22 -16.41
CA GLN A 245 -16.81 -1.24 -15.37
C GLN A 245 -16.48 -0.69 -13.98
N CYS A 246 -15.93 0.54 -13.90
CA CYS A 246 -15.63 1.18 -12.62
C CYS A 246 -16.82 1.95 -12.01
N PHE A 247 -17.94 2.11 -12.76
CA PHE A 247 -19.07 2.94 -12.35
C PHE A 247 -20.41 2.17 -12.35
N TRP A 248 -20.35 0.87 -12.07
CA TRP A 248 -21.48 -0.05 -12.07
C TRP A 248 -22.40 0.08 -10.84
N GLU A 249 -23.44 -0.76 -10.78
CA GLU A 249 -24.48 -0.79 -9.74
C GLU A 249 -23.92 -1.12 -8.33
N TRP A 250 -22.76 -1.78 -8.24
CA TRP A 250 -22.11 -2.14 -6.98
C TRP A 250 -21.36 -0.96 -6.32
N LEU A 251 -21.13 0.13 -7.04
CA LEU A 251 -20.51 1.32 -6.50
C LEU A 251 -21.54 2.10 -5.68
N ASP A 252 -21.21 2.44 -4.42
CA ASP A 252 -22.04 3.32 -3.59
C ASP A 252 -22.39 4.59 -4.38
N PRO A 253 -23.69 4.88 -4.56
CA PRO A 253 -24.14 6.05 -5.33
C PRO A 253 -23.54 7.37 -4.84
N ARG A 254 -23.29 7.50 -3.53
CA ARG A 254 -22.68 8.69 -2.92
C ARG A 254 -21.22 8.85 -3.37
N ILE A 255 -20.46 7.76 -3.43
CA ILE A 255 -19.07 7.75 -3.93
C ILE A 255 -19.07 8.08 -5.43
N LYS A 256 -19.96 7.44 -6.21
CA LYS A 256 -20.11 7.72 -7.65
C LYS A 256 -20.35 9.19 -7.92
N GLU A 257 -21.29 9.80 -7.24
CA GLU A 257 -21.62 11.22 -7.36
C GLU A 257 -20.39 12.10 -7.07
N ARG A 258 -19.67 11.83 -5.97
CA ARG A 258 -18.50 12.62 -5.59
C ARG A 258 -17.37 12.51 -6.61
N VAL A 259 -17.06 11.31 -7.08
CA VAL A 259 -16.01 11.12 -8.10
C VAL A 259 -16.39 11.79 -9.41
N LEU A 260 -17.64 11.64 -9.88
CA LEU A 260 -18.09 12.28 -11.11
C LEU A 260 -18.14 13.81 -10.98
N SER A 261 -18.41 14.38 -9.81
CA SER A 261 -18.34 15.82 -9.59
C SER A 261 -16.93 16.38 -9.77
N VAL A 262 -15.89 15.61 -9.41
CA VAL A 262 -14.48 15.97 -9.70
C VAL A 262 -14.20 15.92 -11.19
N VAL A 263 -14.71 14.91 -11.91
CA VAL A 263 -14.62 14.83 -13.38
C VAL A 263 -15.20 16.08 -14.03
N ASP A 264 -16.40 16.51 -13.58
CA ASP A 264 -17.04 17.71 -14.13
C ASP A 264 -16.26 18.99 -13.80
N LYS A 265 -15.70 19.11 -12.60
CA LYS A 265 -14.79 20.23 -12.28
C LYS A 265 -13.52 20.22 -13.13
N LEU A 266 -12.89 19.04 -13.38
CA LEU A 266 -11.71 18.92 -14.24
C LEU A 266 -12.04 19.29 -15.70
N LYS A 267 -13.24 19.00 -16.20
CA LYS A 267 -13.68 19.46 -17.52
C LYS A 267 -13.69 21.00 -17.63
N THR A 268 -13.95 21.72 -16.52
CA THR A 268 -13.84 23.20 -16.53
C THR A 268 -12.41 23.68 -16.73
N LEU A 269 -11.42 22.85 -16.43
CA LEU A 269 -10.00 23.08 -16.72
C LEU A 269 -9.58 22.54 -18.10
N TRP A 270 -10.55 22.22 -18.96
CA TRP A 270 -10.36 21.69 -20.32
C TRP A 270 -9.72 20.31 -20.40
N VAL A 271 -9.72 19.52 -19.31
CA VAL A 271 -9.34 18.11 -19.36
C VAL A 271 -10.36 17.33 -20.15
N GLN A 272 -9.89 16.46 -21.06
CA GLN A 272 -10.77 15.63 -21.88
C GLN A 272 -11.07 14.30 -21.21
N PHE A 273 -12.32 13.87 -21.26
CA PHE A 273 -12.77 12.59 -20.72
C PHE A 273 -13.59 11.83 -21.75
N ASP A 274 -13.26 10.55 -21.93
CA ASP A 274 -14.04 9.62 -22.71
C ASP A 274 -14.47 8.43 -21.84
N GLU A 275 -15.73 8.06 -21.91
CA GLU A 275 -16.21 6.79 -21.35
C GLU A 275 -15.78 5.66 -22.29
N ILE A 276 -15.15 4.62 -21.74
CA ILE A 276 -14.66 3.48 -22.50
C ILE A 276 -15.23 2.16 -21.97
N ASP A 277 -15.33 1.17 -22.85
CA ASP A 277 -15.65 -0.21 -22.45
C ASP A 277 -14.36 -1.02 -22.32
N LEU A 278 -14.07 -1.54 -21.14
CA LEU A 278 -12.84 -2.27 -20.81
C LEU A 278 -13.15 -3.52 -19.96
N PRO A 279 -13.86 -4.51 -20.54
CA PRO A 279 -14.39 -5.65 -19.78
C PRO A 279 -13.32 -6.53 -19.14
N ILE A 280 -12.07 -6.45 -19.57
CA ILE A 280 -10.97 -7.21 -18.95
C ILE A 280 -10.76 -6.85 -17.46
N LEU A 281 -11.20 -5.68 -17.01
CA LEU A 281 -11.11 -5.27 -15.61
C LEU A 281 -11.90 -6.20 -14.69
N ASP A 282 -13.01 -6.77 -15.15
CA ASP A 282 -13.85 -7.70 -14.38
C ASP A 282 -13.11 -9.00 -14.02
N ALA A 283 -12.09 -9.36 -14.79
CA ALA A 283 -11.25 -10.51 -14.50
C ALA A 283 -10.18 -10.25 -13.42
N GLY A 284 -9.96 -8.98 -13.04
CA GLY A 284 -8.86 -8.57 -12.16
C GLY A 284 -8.81 -9.33 -10.85
N ILE A 285 -9.92 -9.40 -10.14
CA ILE A 285 -10.06 -10.12 -8.86
C ILE A 285 -9.70 -11.60 -9.03
N SER A 286 -10.26 -12.27 -10.03
CA SER A 286 -10.03 -13.70 -10.27
C SER A 286 -8.56 -13.99 -10.62
N ILE A 287 -7.92 -13.13 -11.41
CA ILE A 287 -6.49 -13.24 -11.74
C ILE A 287 -5.65 -13.08 -10.46
N TYR A 288 -5.92 -12.01 -9.71
CA TYR A 288 -5.16 -11.67 -8.52
C TYR A 288 -5.25 -12.77 -7.46
N TYR A 289 -6.47 -13.18 -7.10
CA TYR A 289 -6.70 -14.24 -6.11
C TYR A 289 -6.32 -15.63 -6.60
N THR A 290 -5.88 -15.78 -7.84
CA THR A 290 -5.22 -16.98 -8.34
C THR A 290 -3.69 -16.87 -8.27
N LEU A 291 -3.09 -15.76 -8.64
CA LEU A 291 -1.63 -15.63 -8.74
C LEU A 291 -0.98 -15.31 -7.40
N MET A 292 -1.53 -14.31 -6.67
CA MET A 292 -0.92 -13.81 -5.45
C MET A 292 -0.72 -14.91 -4.40
N PRO A 293 -1.73 -15.73 -4.08
CA PRO A 293 -1.55 -16.72 -3.05
C PRO A 293 -0.70 -17.92 -3.48
N ALA A 294 -0.57 -18.19 -4.78
CA ALA A 294 0.38 -19.16 -5.28
C ALA A 294 1.83 -18.77 -4.92
N GLU A 295 2.17 -17.50 -5.14
CA GLU A 295 3.46 -16.94 -4.75
C GLU A 295 3.60 -16.84 -3.23
N LEU A 296 2.54 -16.43 -2.54
CA LEU A 296 2.49 -16.35 -1.09
C LEU A 296 2.81 -17.68 -0.42
N SER A 297 2.15 -18.78 -0.84
CA SER A 297 2.40 -20.11 -0.28
C SER A 297 3.89 -20.50 -0.39
N THR A 298 4.51 -20.19 -1.53
CA THR A 298 5.94 -20.39 -1.74
C THR A 298 6.79 -19.49 -0.84
N ASN A 299 6.45 -18.21 -0.73
CA ASN A 299 7.19 -17.26 0.10
C ASN A 299 7.10 -17.61 1.60
N LEU A 300 5.93 -17.99 2.09
CA LEU A 300 5.74 -18.37 3.50
C LEU A 300 6.30 -19.75 3.85
N SER A 301 6.69 -20.57 2.87
CA SER A 301 7.30 -21.88 3.14
C SER A 301 8.64 -21.79 3.88
N ARG A 302 9.31 -20.64 3.83
CA ARG A 302 10.56 -20.35 4.53
C ARG A 302 10.41 -20.20 6.04
N PHE A 303 9.21 -19.94 6.53
CA PHE A 303 8.92 -19.81 7.95
C PHE A 303 8.58 -21.19 8.53
N ASP A 304 9.62 -21.94 8.84
CA ASP A 304 9.61 -23.33 9.30
C ASP A 304 10.15 -23.49 10.71
N TRP A 305 10.52 -22.38 11.34
CA TRP A 305 11.20 -22.26 12.61
C TRP A 305 12.66 -22.76 12.66
N ILE A 306 13.12 -23.56 11.73
CA ILE A 306 14.53 -23.98 11.71
C ILE A 306 15.45 -22.81 11.37
N ARG A 307 15.01 -21.96 10.42
CA ARG A 307 15.74 -20.77 9.95
C ARG A 307 15.15 -19.48 10.49
N PHE A 308 13.84 -19.39 10.52
CA PHE A 308 13.09 -18.20 10.90
C PHE A 308 11.82 -18.60 11.66
N GLY A 309 11.39 -17.76 12.57
CA GLY A 309 10.15 -17.90 13.30
C GLY A 309 10.36 -18.33 14.75
N HIS A 310 9.25 -18.57 15.42
CA HIS A 310 9.23 -18.91 16.85
C HIS A 310 9.41 -20.40 17.11
N GLN A 311 10.15 -20.77 18.17
CA GLN A 311 10.49 -22.14 18.52
C GLN A 311 9.33 -22.85 19.22
N TRP A 312 8.99 -24.04 18.74
CA TRP A 312 8.16 -24.99 19.48
C TRP A 312 9.03 -26.04 20.18
N ASN A 313 8.51 -26.68 21.24
CA ASN A 313 9.25 -27.73 21.92
C ASN A 313 9.43 -28.96 21.02
N THR A 314 10.64 -29.14 20.49
CA THR A 314 10.98 -30.20 19.55
C THR A 314 10.82 -31.62 20.10
N MET A 315 10.85 -31.79 21.44
CA MET A 315 10.78 -33.11 22.07
C MET A 315 9.39 -33.76 21.99
N GLU A 316 8.37 -33.03 21.61
CA GLU A 316 6.98 -33.54 21.53
C GLU A 316 6.57 -33.95 20.12
N ALA A 317 7.37 -33.68 19.09
CA ALA A 317 7.08 -34.06 17.72
C ALA A 317 7.63 -35.45 17.40
N LYS A 318 6.82 -36.30 16.75
CA LYS A 318 7.21 -37.65 16.33
C LYS A 318 8.20 -37.63 15.18
N ASP A 319 8.05 -36.63 14.28
CA ASP A 319 8.89 -36.43 13.11
C ASP A 319 8.90 -34.96 12.68
N ILE A 320 9.68 -34.64 11.65
CA ILE A 320 9.84 -33.28 11.12
C ILE A 320 8.53 -32.74 10.50
N TYR A 321 7.67 -33.58 9.96
CA TYR A 321 6.40 -33.17 9.37
C TYR A 321 5.39 -32.76 10.44
N GLU A 322 5.31 -33.55 11.52
CA GLU A 322 4.49 -33.18 12.67
C GLU A 322 4.99 -31.87 13.31
N TYR A 323 6.30 -31.71 13.40
CA TYR A 323 6.92 -30.49 13.88
C TYR A 323 6.50 -29.27 13.06
N PHE A 324 6.67 -29.29 11.74
CA PHE A 324 6.25 -28.19 10.85
C PHE A 324 4.73 -27.95 10.93
N ALA A 325 3.93 -28.99 10.95
CA ALA A 325 2.48 -28.86 11.06
C ALA A 325 2.07 -28.13 12.34
N LYS A 326 2.65 -28.49 13.48
CA LYS A 326 2.36 -27.85 14.77
C LYS A 326 2.81 -26.40 14.81
N VAL A 327 4.06 -26.10 14.45
CA VAL A 327 4.58 -24.72 14.40
C VAL A 327 3.71 -23.85 13.51
N ARG A 328 3.42 -24.28 12.29
CA ARG A 328 2.67 -23.47 11.33
C ARG A 328 1.19 -23.32 11.71
N SER A 329 0.58 -24.34 12.29
CA SER A 329 -0.82 -24.27 12.76
C SER A 329 -0.99 -23.39 13.99
N GLU A 330 0.01 -23.32 14.86
CA GLU A 330 -0.04 -22.55 16.10
C GLU A 330 0.31 -21.07 15.90
N TRP A 331 1.28 -20.80 14.99
CA TRP A 331 1.91 -19.47 14.91
C TRP A 331 1.43 -18.62 13.73
N PHE A 332 0.83 -19.21 12.69
CA PHE A 332 0.13 -18.44 11.67
C PHE A 332 -1.31 -18.15 12.06
N GLY A 333 -1.78 -16.94 11.77
CA GLY A 333 -3.18 -16.57 11.90
C GLY A 333 -4.09 -17.32 10.90
N GLU A 334 -5.40 -17.27 11.13
CA GLU A 334 -6.38 -18.04 10.35
C GLU A 334 -6.40 -17.67 8.87
N GLU A 335 -6.25 -16.38 8.52
CA GLU A 335 -6.23 -15.96 7.12
C GLU A 335 -4.98 -16.46 6.41
N ALA A 336 -3.81 -16.45 7.06
CA ALA A 336 -2.59 -17.01 6.54
C ALA A 336 -2.74 -18.51 6.25
N LYS A 337 -3.27 -19.26 7.20
CA LYS A 337 -3.55 -20.70 7.05
C LYS A 337 -4.52 -20.97 5.90
N ARG A 338 -5.62 -20.22 5.81
CA ARG A 338 -6.60 -20.34 4.74
C ARG A 338 -5.97 -20.15 3.36
N ARG A 339 -5.18 -19.09 3.19
CA ARG A 339 -4.49 -18.80 1.92
C ARG A 339 -3.45 -19.86 1.58
N ILE A 340 -2.64 -20.32 2.53
CA ILE A 340 -1.67 -21.39 2.30
C ILE A 340 -2.36 -22.68 1.83
N LEU A 341 -3.47 -23.09 2.45
CA LEU A 341 -4.20 -24.30 2.10
C LEU A 341 -4.85 -24.22 0.71
N LEU A 342 -5.56 -23.14 0.42
CA LEU A 342 -6.19 -22.91 -0.88
C LEU A 342 -5.18 -23.03 -2.03
N TRP A 343 -3.98 -22.55 -1.83
CA TRP A 343 -3.00 -22.41 -2.91
C TRP A 343 -2.08 -23.58 -3.04
N THR A 344 -1.88 -24.35 -1.99
CA THR A 344 -1.32 -25.70 -2.11
C THR A 344 -2.20 -26.55 -3.03
N PHE A 345 -3.52 -26.39 -2.97
CA PHE A 345 -4.48 -27.02 -3.88
C PHE A 345 -4.33 -26.52 -5.32
N VAL A 346 -4.29 -25.19 -5.56
CA VAL A 346 -4.17 -24.61 -6.91
C VAL A 346 -2.85 -24.96 -7.59
N LEU A 347 -1.76 -25.02 -6.84
CA LEU A 347 -0.43 -25.42 -7.37
C LEU A 347 -0.26 -26.93 -7.51
N SER A 348 -1.20 -27.74 -7.05
CA SER A 348 -1.11 -29.19 -7.26
C SER A 348 -1.12 -29.52 -8.76
N SER A 349 -0.44 -30.61 -9.14
CA SER A 349 -0.23 -31.00 -10.54
C SER A 349 -1.50 -31.10 -11.37
N ALA A 350 -2.63 -31.50 -10.76
CA ALA A 350 -3.92 -31.59 -11.42
C ALA A 350 -4.57 -30.22 -11.71
N ASN A 351 -4.22 -29.19 -10.95
CA ASN A 351 -4.91 -27.89 -10.98
C ASN A 351 -4.06 -26.78 -11.60
N TYR A 352 -2.74 -26.96 -11.68
CA TYR A 352 -1.79 -25.95 -12.12
C TYR A 352 -2.11 -25.36 -13.50
N GLU A 353 -2.40 -26.20 -14.49
CA GLU A 353 -2.71 -25.73 -15.85
C GLU A 353 -4.06 -25.01 -15.93
N TRP A 354 -5.06 -25.51 -15.19
CA TRP A 354 -6.42 -24.98 -15.21
C TRP A 354 -6.58 -23.64 -14.52
N TYR A 355 -5.86 -23.41 -13.44
CA TYR A 355 -5.97 -22.20 -12.66
C TYR A 355 -4.77 -21.26 -12.88
N TYR A 356 -3.56 -21.70 -12.53
CA TYR A 356 -2.40 -20.81 -12.51
C TYR A 356 -1.97 -20.36 -13.90
N LEU A 357 -1.77 -21.29 -14.85
CA LEU A 357 -1.36 -20.93 -16.22
C LEU A 357 -2.46 -20.16 -16.95
N LYS A 358 -3.73 -20.46 -16.69
CA LYS A 358 -4.85 -19.70 -17.25
C LYS A 358 -4.85 -18.27 -16.72
N ALA A 359 -4.65 -18.07 -15.42
CA ALA A 359 -4.58 -16.75 -14.82
C ALA A 359 -3.42 -15.92 -15.40
N LEU A 360 -2.23 -16.52 -15.62
CA LEU A 360 -1.12 -15.84 -16.30
C LEU A 360 -1.47 -15.38 -17.72
N LYS A 361 -2.16 -16.23 -18.51
CA LYS A 361 -2.60 -15.86 -19.86
C LYS A 361 -3.61 -14.71 -19.86
N VAL A 362 -4.56 -14.72 -18.91
CA VAL A 362 -5.55 -13.64 -18.79
C VAL A 362 -4.90 -12.36 -18.27
N ARG A 363 -3.90 -12.45 -17.36
CA ARG A 363 -3.08 -11.33 -16.95
C ARG A 363 -2.36 -10.67 -18.12
N GLU A 364 -1.74 -11.47 -18.99
CA GLU A 364 -1.08 -10.97 -20.19
C GLU A 364 -2.06 -10.23 -21.11
N LYS A 365 -3.27 -10.78 -21.29
CA LYS A 365 -4.34 -10.10 -22.03
C LYS A 365 -4.74 -8.77 -21.39
N MET A 366 -4.84 -8.71 -20.07
CA MET A 366 -5.12 -7.46 -19.33
C MET A 366 -4.03 -6.41 -19.57
N ILE A 367 -2.74 -6.80 -19.54
CA ILE A 367 -1.62 -5.91 -19.82
C ILE A 367 -1.76 -5.33 -21.24
N GLN A 368 -2.02 -6.17 -22.24
CA GLN A 368 -2.18 -5.74 -23.64
C GLN A 368 -3.38 -4.79 -23.81
N ASP A 369 -4.52 -5.07 -23.16
CA ASP A 369 -5.70 -4.21 -23.26
C ASP A 369 -5.46 -2.84 -22.59
N LEU A 370 -4.78 -2.81 -21.46
CA LEU A 370 -4.38 -1.56 -20.80
C LEU A 370 -3.34 -0.79 -21.62
N ASP A 371 -2.34 -1.46 -22.20
CA ASP A 371 -1.38 -0.82 -23.11
C ASP A 371 -2.08 -0.20 -24.32
N ASN A 372 -3.13 -0.83 -24.88
CA ASN A 372 -3.94 -0.26 -25.95
C ASN A 372 -4.74 0.98 -25.51
N VAL A 373 -5.22 1.02 -24.27
CA VAL A 373 -5.87 2.21 -23.70
C VAL A 373 -4.86 3.36 -23.63
N PHE A 374 -3.65 3.10 -23.11
CA PHE A 374 -2.60 4.12 -22.97
C PHE A 374 -1.97 4.60 -24.30
N GLN A 375 -2.29 3.97 -25.42
CA GLN A 375 -1.98 4.56 -26.74
C GLN A 375 -2.88 5.75 -27.09
N LYS A 376 -4.05 5.87 -26.46
CA LYS A 376 -5.07 6.88 -26.78
C LYS A 376 -5.33 7.85 -25.62
N TYR A 377 -5.06 7.42 -24.41
CA TYR A 377 -5.34 8.13 -23.16
C TYR A 377 -4.07 8.23 -22.32
N ASP A 378 -3.95 9.31 -21.59
CA ASP A 378 -2.82 9.54 -20.69
C ASP A 378 -3.03 8.85 -19.35
N LEU A 379 -4.27 8.89 -18.88
CA LEU A 379 -4.67 8.35 -17.57
C LEU A 379 -5.97 7.54 -17.69
N ILE A 380 -6.15 6.64 -16.72
CA ILE A 380 -7.42 6.00 -16.43
C ILE A 380 -7.87 6.48 -15.04
N LEU A 381 -9.15 6.89 -14.92
CA LEU A 381 -9.74 7.34 -13.68
C LEU A 381 -10.82 6.34 -13.21
N SER A 382 -10.80 6.03 -11.92
CA SER A 382 -11.81 5.21 -11.24
C SER A 382 -12.01 5.69 -9.81
N PRO A 383 -13.06 5.25 -9.09
CA PRO A 383 -13.05 5.26 -7.64
C PRO A 383 -11.89 4.40 -7.10
N THR A 384 -11.46 4.62 -5.84
CA THR A 384 -10.47 3.75 -5.21
C THR A 384 -11.13 2.52 -4.56
N THR A 385 -12.31 2.71 -3.95
CA THR A 385 -13.09 1.67 -3.28
C THR A 385 -14.55 1.76 -3.71
N PRO A 386 -15.31 0.63 -3.71
CA PRO A 386 -16.73 0.65 -4.05
C PRO A 386 -17.62 1.18 -2.90
N GLU A 387 -17.13 1.18 -1.68
CA GLU A 387 -17.85 1.58 -0.47
C GLU A 387 -16.93 2.28 0.54
N VAL A 388 -17.49 2.91 1.56
CA VAL A 388 -16.75 3.53 2.67
C VAL A 388 -16.25 2.49 3.69
N ALA A 389 -15.39 2.89 4.66
CA ALA A 389 -14.91 1.98 5.70
C ALA A 389 -16.06 1.39 6.50
N TRP A 390 -16.11 0.08 6.62
CA TRP A 390 -17.03 -0.63 7.52
C TRP A 390 -16.51 -0.64 8.97
N LYS A 391 -17.35 -1.09 9.90
CA LYS A 391 -16.98 -1.23 11.31
C LYS A 391 -16.04 -2.42 11.52
N ILE A 392 -15.16 -2.34 12.52
CA ILE A 392 -14.25 -3.43 12.88
C ILE A 392 -15.10 -4.67 13.20
N TRP A 393 -14.72 -5.82 12.61
CA TRP A 393 -15.36 -7.15 12.68
C TRP A 393 -16.69 -7.28 11.92
N GLU A 394 -17.14 -6.28 11.16
CA GLU A 394 -18.43 -6.32 10.45
C GLU A 394 -18.48 -7.35 9.30
N LYS A 395 -17.37 -7.55 8.59
CA LYS A 395 -17.32 -8.43 7.39
C LYS A 395 -16.39 -9.64 7.53
N VAL A 396 -15.98 -9.98 8.72
CA VAL A 396 -15.04 -11.11 8.96
C VAL A 396 -15.61 -12.45 8.46
N ASP A 397 -16.93 -12.62 8.51
CA ASP A 397 -17.61 -13.85 8.10
C ASP A 397 -17.93 -13.91 6.59
N ASP A 398 -17.62 -12.84 5.81
CA ASP A 398 -17.89 -12.79 4.36
C ASP A 398 -16.61 -12.38 3.56
N PRO A 399 -15.67 -13.31 3.37
CA PRO A 399 -14.44 -13.03 2.64
C PRO A 399 -14.67 -12.59 1.19
N LEU A 400 -15.76 -13.02 0.56
CA LEU A 400 -16.05 -12.65 -0.83
C LEU A 400 -16.38 -11.17 -0.97
N LYS A 401 -17.19 -10.61 -0.06
CA LYS A 401 -17.46 -9.16 -0.04
C LYS A 401 -16.20 -8.35 0.22
N MET A 402 -15.33 -8.84 1.11
CA MET A 402 -14.04 -8.19 1.31
C MET A 402 -13.21 -8.17 0.03
N TYR A 403 -13.17 -9.29 -0.71
CA TYR A 403 -12.37 -9.40 -1.94
C TYR A 403 -12.91 -8.52 -3.08
N LEU A 404 -14.22 -8.32 -3.16
CA LEU A 404 -14.83 -7.44 -4.18
C LEU A 404 -14.48 -5.96 -3.99
N ALA A 405 -14.14 -5.54 -2.77
CA ALA A 405 -13.68 -4.17 -2.52
C ALA A 405 -12.39 -3.80 -3.26
N ASP A 406 -11.65 -4.79 -3.79
CA ASP A 406 -10.33 -4.62 -4.41
C ASP A 406 -10.37 -4.39 -5.92
N MET A 407 -11.55 -4.48 -6.51
CA MET A 407 -11.72 -4.54 -7.96
C MET A 407 -11.07 -3.38 -8.73
N TYR A 408 -11.04 -2.18 -8.16
CA TYR A 408 -10.53 -0.98 -8.85
C TYR A 408 -9.01 -0.83 -8.78
N THR A 409 -8.37 -1.41 -7.80
CA THR A 409 -6.94 -1.18 -7.55
C THR A 409 -6.04 -2.30 -8.08
N VAL A 410 -6.52 -3.54 -8.08
CA VAL A 410 -5.80 -4.74 -8.54
C VAL A 410 -5.23 -4.62 -9.97
N PRO A 411 -5.93 -4.06 -10.96
CA PRO A 411 -5.39 -3.95 -12.32
C PRO A 411 -4.05 -3.23 -12.40
N ALA A 412 -3.83 -2.21 -11.55
CA ALA A 412 -2.56 -1.49 -11.53
C ALA A 412 -1.37 -2.36 -11.07
N ASN A 413 -1.57 -3.33 -10.14
CA ASN A 413 -0.52 -4.25 -9.74
C ASN A 413 -0.30 -5.36 -10.77
N LEU A 414 -1.39 -5.91 -11.30
CA LEU A 414 -1.31 -6.96 -12.33
C LEU A 414 -0.59 -6.49 -13.59
N ALA A 415 -0.74 -5.22 -13.96
CA ALA A 415 -0.11 -4.62 -15.13
C ALA A 415 1.14 -3.80 -14.81
N TRP A 416 1.59 -3.76 -13.53
CA TRP A 416 2.79 -3.03 -13.07
C TRP A 416 2.75 -1.51 -13.29
N LEU A 417 1.56 -0.94 -13.39
CA LEU A 417 1.31 0.48 -13.65
C LEU A 417 1.51 1.33 -12.39
N PRO A 418 1.99 2.57 -12.50
CA PRO A 418 1.93 3.53 -11.41
C PRO A 418 0.49 3.99 -11.20
N ALA A 419 0.14 4.29 -9.95
CA ALA A 419 -1.19 4.78 -9.60
C ALA A 419 -1.16 5.64 -8.33
N ILE A 420 -2.07 6.60 -8.26
CA ILE A 420 -2.25 7.50 -7.12
C ILE A 420 -3.70 7.50 -6.65
N SER A 421 -3.91 7.53 -5.33
CA SER A 421 -5.21 7.79 -4.72
C SER A 421 -5.19 9.15 -4.04
N ILE A 422 -6.23 9.96 -4.26
CA ILE A 422 -6.32 11.34 -3.78
C ILE A 422 -7.67 11.53 -3.09
N PRO A 423 -7.71 12.04 -1.84
CA PRO A 423 -8.97 12.35 -1.17
C PRO A 423 -9.69 13.50 -1.89
N VAL A 424 -11.00 13.36 -2.10
CA VAL A 424 -11.76 14.38 -2.85
C VAL A 424 -12.91 14.99 -2.06
N TRP A 425 -13.71 14.20 -1.38
CA TRP A 425 -14.87 14.65 -0.60
C TRP A 425 -15.08 13.76 0.62
N THR A 426 -16.10 14.07 1.41
CA THR A 426 -16.64 13.16 2.43
C THR A 426 -18.09 12.79 2.10
N VAL A 427 -18.56 11.67 2.66
CA VAL A 427 -19.95 11.26 2.69
C VAL A 427 -20.33 10.89 4.11
N LEU A 428 -21.55 11.19 4.50
CA LEU A 428 -22.06 10.82 5.82
C LEU A 428 -22.47 9.34 5.81
N ASP A 429 -21.97 8.56 6.79
CA ASP A 429 -22.29 7.15 6.96
C ASP A 429 -22.37 6.81 8.45
N ASP A 430 -23.56 6.40 8.92
CA ASP A 430 -23.85 6.13 10.34
C ASP A 430 -23.43 7.26 11.31
N GLY A 431 -23.49 8.51 10.85
CA GLY A 431 -23.09 9.69 11.64
C GLY A 431 -21.61 10.07 11.56
N ASP A 432 -20.77 9.25 10.91
CA ASP A 432 -19.36 9.54 10.66
C ASP A 432 -19.18 10.20 9.28
N GLU A 433 -18.32 11.22 9.19
CA GLU A 433 -17.88 11.80 7.91
C GLU A 433 -16.76 10.96 7.30
N MET A 434 -17.14 10.10 6.35
CA MET A 434 -16.21 9.17 5.71
C MET A 434 -15.63 9.76 4.44
N PRO A 435 -14.29 9.75 4.31
CA PRO A 435 -13.63 10.26 3.12
C PRO A 435 -13.96 9.46 1.84
N VAL A 436 -13.96 10.13 0.68
CA VAL A 436 -14.12 9.56 -0.67
C VAL A 436 -12.88 9.86 -1.51
N TRP A 437 -12.52 8.96 -2.42
CA TRP A 437 -11.29 9.08 -3.20
C TRP A 437 -11.44 8.81 -4.67
N LEU A 438 -10.56 9.50 -5.38
CA LEU A 438 -10.32 9.34 -6.79
C LEU A 438 -9.00 8.55 -6.98
N HIS A 439 -9.03 7.56 -7.85
CA HIS A 439 -7.88 6.76 -8.25
C HIS A 439 -7.48 7.09 -9.69
N LEU A 440 -6.22 7.40 -9.90
CA LEU A 440 -5.63 7.61 -11.23
C LEU A 440 -4.57 6.54 -11.49
N MET A 441 -4.59 5.96 -12.68
CA MET A 441 -3.54 5.08 -13.20
C MET A 441 -2.91 5.71 -14.44
N ALA A 442 -1.59 5.65 -14.55
CA ALA A 442 -0.84 6.06 -15.74
C ALA A 442 -0.11 4.88 -16.37
N ASN A 443 0.41 5.08 -17.58
CA ASN A 443 1.31 4.11 -18.19
C ASN A 443 2.61 3.97 -17.39
N LYS A 444 3.30 2.85 -17.56
CA LYS A 444 4.59 2.58 -16.90
C LYS A 444 5.56 3.75 -17.09
N TRP A 445 6.22 4.16 -16.02
CA TRP A 445 7.21 5.26 -15.99
C TRP A 445 6.63 6.66 -16.22
N LYS A 446 5.30 6.83 -16.15
CA LYS A 446 4.60 8.11 -16.29
C LYS A 446 4.01 8.63 -14.97
N GLU A 447 4.75 8.48 -13.89
CA GLU A 447 4.34 8.98 -12.56
C GLU A 447 4.11 10.48 -12.54
N ASP A 448 4.87 11.26 -13.32
CA ASP A 448 4.71 12.71 -13.36
C ASP A 448 3.34 13.14 -13.89
N ASP A 449 2.75 12.38 -14.83
CA ASP A 449 1.38 12.61 -15.30
C ASP A 449 0.35 12.50 -14.17
N LEU A 450 0.57 11.55 -13.23
CA LEU A 450 -0.26 11.41 -12.04
C LEU A 450 -0.11 12.62 -11.11
N PHE A 451 1.10 13.14 -10.95
CA PHE A 451 1.35 14.30 -10.12
C PHE A 451 0.75 15.58 -10.71
N VAL A 452 0.86 15.79 -12.03
CA VAL A 452 0.28 16.98 -12.70
C VAL A 452 -1.23 17.02 -12.51
N VAL A 453 -1.92 15.92 -12.83
CA VAL A 453 -3.39 15.87 -12.71
C VAL A 453 -3.80 15.78 -11.23
N GLY A 454 -3.05 15.07 -10.39
CA GLY A 454 -3.31 14.99 -8.96
C GLY A 454 -3.28 16.33 -8.25
N LYS A 455 -2.30 17.19 -8.54
CA LYS A 455 -2.21 18.57 -8.03
C LYS A 455 -3.38 19.42 -8.49
N ALA A 456 -3.85 19.23 -9.74
CA ALA A 456 -5.03 19.91 -10.22
C ALA A 456 -6.30 19.47 -9.49
N VAL A 457 -6.42 18.17 -9.14
CA VAL A 457 -7.51 17.67 -8.29
C VAL A 457 -7.44 18.31 -6.92
N GLU A 458 -6.30 18.33 -6.24
CA GLU A 458 -6.15 18.98 -4.94
C GLU A 458 -6.50 20.48 -4.99
N TRP A 459 -6.05 21.15 -6.05
CA TRP A 459 -6.38 22.57 -6.23
C TRP A 459 -7.89 22.81 -6.35
N ILE A 460 -8.59 21.99 -7.15
CA ILE A 460 -10.05 22.05 -7.32
C ILE A 460 -10.79 21.79 -5.99
N MET A 461 -10.23 20.92 -5.15
CA MET A 461 -10.86 20.55 -3.88
C MET A 461 -10.72 21.63 -2.82
N ASN A 462 -9.67 22.46 -2.92
CA ASN A 462 -9.37 23.53 -1.96
C ASN A 462 -9.94 24.92 -2.38
N ASN A 463 -10.52 25.02 -3.61
CA ASN A 463 -11.11 26.25 -4.16
C ASN A 463 -12.54 26.00 -4.67
#